data_53bd7cd29a8530e53e9d2b0ad352f2d8
#
_entry.id   53bd7cd29a8530e53e9d2b0ad352f2d8
#
_cell.length_a   1.000
_cell.length_b   1.000
_cell.length_c   1.000
_cell.angle_alpha   90.00
_cell.angle_beta   90.00
_cell.angle_gamma   90.00
#
_symmetry.space_group_name_H-M   'P 1'
#
loop_
_entity.id
_entity.type
_entity.pdbx_description
1 polymer ?
#
loop_
_entity_poly.entity_id
_entity_poly.type
_entity_poly.pdbx_seq_one_letter_code
_entity_poly.pdbx_strand_id
1 'polypeptide(L)' 'MLSLSQRENETIVIGEGDRRIEVMVIRIEGKWVRLGIAAPRDVPICRGELAEGWVHHGEKPHK' A
#
# COMPACT_ATOMS: atom_id res chain seq x y z
N MET A 1 -15.48 -8.47 -2.49
CA MET A 1 -14.35 -7.56 -2.40
C MET A 1 -14.84 -6.13 -2.36
N LEU A 2 -14.23 -5.30 -1.53
CA LEU A 2 -14.58 -3.90 -1.48
C LEU A 2 -13.80 -3.16 -2.55
N SER A 3 -14.45 -2.27 -3.24
CA SER A 3 -13.83 -1.55 -4.32
C SER A 3 -14.03 -0.06 -4.08
N LEU A 4 -12.98 0.71 -4.16
CA LEU A 4 -13.03 2.14 -3.89
C LEU A 4 -12.37 2.91 -5.01
N SER A 5 -12.90 4.07 -5.33
CA SER A 5 -12.31 4.93 -6.34
C SER A 5 -11.56 6.04 -5.64
N GLN A 6 -10.32 6.25 -6.01
CA GLN A 6 -9.47 7.26 -5.37
C GLN A 6 -8.81 8.13 -6.40
N ARG A 7 -8.53 9.37 -6.01
CA ARG A 7 -7.80 10.29 -6.85
C ARG A 7 -6.41 10.45 -6.30
N GLU A 8 -5.58 11.16 -7.03
CA GLU A 8 -4.22 11.41 -6.55
C GLU A 8 -4.27 12.09 -5.20
N ASN A 9 -3.36 11.70 -4.35
CA ASN A 9 -3.20 12.25 -3.01
C ASN A 9 -4.29 11.89 -2.01
N GLU A 10 -5.17 11.00 -2.38
CA GLU A 10 -6.18 10.54 -1.44
C GLU A 10 -5.72 9.26 -0.77
N THR A 11 -6.15 9.07 0.44
CA THR A 11 -5.68 7.99 1.27
C THR A 11 -6.83 7.09 1.71
N ILE A 12 -6.55 5.80 1.78
CA ILE A 12 -7.47 4.83 2.32
C ILE A 12 -6.83 4.33 3.60
N VAL A 13 -7.61 4.17 4.64
CA VAL A 13 -7.10 3.68 5.91
C VAL A 13 -7.71 2.32 6.18
N ILE A 14 -6.87 1.35 6.52
CA ILE A 14 -7.29 0.01 6.82
C ILE A 14 -6.93 -0.27 8.26
N GLY A 15 -7.88 -0.71 9.04
CA GLY A 15 -7.64 -0.99 10.45
C GLY A 15 -7.70 0.25 11.30
N GLU A 16 -7.23 0.15 12.51
CA GLU A 16 -7.28 1.29 13.39
C GLU A 16 -6.20 1.24 14.43
N GLY A 17 -6.00 2.33 15.09
CA GLY A 17 -5.02 2.44 16.15
C GLY A 17 -3.63 2.20 15.65
N ASP A 18 -2.86 1.49 16.44
CA ASP A 18 -1.48 1.24 16.12
C ASP A 18 -1.31 0.27 14.98
N ARG A 19 -2.35 -0.40 14.59
CA ARG A 19 -2.24 -1.39 13.51
C ARG A 19 -2.77 -0.84 12.20
N ARG A 20 -2.97 0.45 12.14
CA ARG A 20 -3.53 1.08 10.97
C ARG A 20 -2.58 1.00 9.79
N ILE A 21 -3.11 0.78 8.63
CA ILE A 21 -2.37 0.78 7.39
C ILE A 21 -2.94 1.87 6.53
N GLU A 22 -2.10 2.68 5.94
CA GLU A 22 -2.56 3.76 5.09
C GLU A 22 -2.07 3.50 3.68
N VAL A 23 -2.96 3.61 2.72
CA VAL A 23 -2.62 3.42 1.32
C VAL A 23 -2.97 4.71 0.61
N MET A 24 -1.98 5.36 0.04
CA MET A 24 -2.20 6.63 -0.63
C MET A 24 -1.92 6.48 -2.12
N VAL A 25 -2.75 7.10 -2.94
CA VAL A 25 -2.50 7.16 -4.36
C VAL A 25 -1.58 8.33 -4.59
N ILE A 26 -0.30 8.08 -4.87
CA ILE A 26 0.67 9.14 -5.03
C ILE A 26 0.55 9.76 -6.40
N ARG A 27 0.34 8.96 -7.41
CA ARG A 27 0.29 9.50 -8.75
C ARG A 27 -0.42 8.56 -9.68
N ILE A 28 -1.14 9.10 -10.63
CA ILE A 28 -1.80 8.33 -11.65
C ILE A 28 -1.27 8.80 -12.98
N GLU A 29 -0.71 7.88 -13.76
CA GLU A 29 -0.21 8.21 -15.06
C GLU A 29 -0.63 7.18 -16.04
N GLY A 30 -1.56 7.49 -16.93
CA GLY A 30 -2.04 6.55 -17.92
C GLY A 30 -2.53 5.28 -17.25
N LYS A 31 -1.86 4.17 -17.51
CA LYS A 31 -2.29 2.91 -16.97
C LYS A 31 -1.53 2.53 -15.71
N TRP A 32 -0.73 3.44 -15.22
CA TRP A 32 0.06 3.17 -14.05
C TRP A 32 -0.44 3.94 -12.88
N VAL A 33 -0.38 3.36 -11.70
CA VAL A 33 -0.72 4.02 -10.46
C VAL A 33 0.41 3.78 -9.49
N ARG A 34 0.91 4.85 -8.89
CA ARG A 34 1.93 4.71 -7.87
C ARG A 34 1.26 4.81 -6.53
N LEU A 35 1.44 3.83 -5.69
CA LEU A 35 0.83 3.78 -4.38
C LEU A 35 1.89 3.90 -3.30
N GLY A 36 1.56 4.61 -2.25
CA GLY A 36 2.40 4.64 -1.07
C GLY A 36 1.70 3.88 0.01
N ILE A 37 2.40 3.04 0.74
CA ILE A 37 1.81 2.23 1.78
C ILE A 37 2.57 2.45 3.06
N ALA A 38 1.87 2.85 4.10
CA ALA A 38 2.46 3.00 5.41
C ALA A 38 1.81 1.97 6.31
N ALA A 39 2.62 1.13 6.93
CA ALA A 39 2.11 0.05 7.75
C ALA A 39 3.09 -0.24 8.87
N PRO A 40 2.65 -0.92 9.93
CA PRO A 40 3.56 -1.32 10.97
C PRO A 40 4.65 -2.22 10.39
N ARG A 41 5.83 -2.19 10.98
CA ARG A 41 6.93 -2.92 10.43
C ARG A 41 6.75 -4.39 10.35
N ASP A 42 5.93 -4.97 11.16
CA ASP A 42 5.73 -6.41 11.15
C ASP A 42 4.67 -6.85 10.15
N VAL A 43 4.10 -5.92 9.38
CA VAL A 43 3.13 -6.29 8.37
C VAL A 43 3.87 -6.51 7.06
N PRO A 44 3.86 -7.70 6.51
CA PRO A 44 4.56 -7.94 5.25
C PRO A 44 3.75 -7.34 4.11
N ILE A 45 4.43 -6.74 3.18
CA ILE A 45 3.80 -6.15 2.01
C ILE A 45 4.45 -6.76 0.80
N CYS A 46 3.64 -7.37 -0.05
CA CYS A 46 4.16 -8.06 -1.20
C CYS A 46 3.33 -7.76 -2.41
N ARG A 47 3.97 -7.52 -3.52
CA ARG A 47 3.24 -7.34 -4.78
C ARG A 47 2.56 -8.65 -5.09
N GLY A 48 1.35 -8.58 -5.59
CA GLY A 48 0.58 -9.79 -5.85
C GLY A 48 1.28 -10.79 -6.72
N GLU A 49 1.95 -10.30 -7.76
CA GLU A 49 2.61 -11.20 -8.68
C GLU A 49 3.85 -11.83 -8.07
N LEU A 50 4.32 -11.31 -6.95
CA LEU A 50 5.51 -11.83 -6.32
C LEU A 50 5.22 -12.42 -4.94
N ALA A 51 3.98 -12.72 -4.70
CA ALA A 51 3.54 -13.06 -3.37
C ALA A 51 4.27 -14.19 -2.72
N GLU A 52 4.87 -15.03 -3.48
CA GLU A 52 5.53 -16.08 -2.88
C GLU A 52 6.98 -15.90 -2.66
N GLY A 53 7.57 -14.94 -3.22
CA GLY A 53 8.96 -14.83 -3.18
C GLY A 53 9.55 -13.62 -2.62
N TRP A 54 8.85 -12.56 -2.56
CA TRP A 54 9.49 -11.31 -2.24
C TRP A 54 8.60 -10.44 -1.43
N VAL A 55 9.00 -10.14 -0.24
CA VAL A 55 8.18 -9.43 0.70
C VAL A 55 8.87 -8.19 1.20
N HIS A 56 8.18 -7.06 1.19
CA HIS A 56 8.65 -5.84 1.80
C HIS A 56 7.96 -5.73 3.14
N HIS A 57 8.59 -5.13 4.10
CA HIS A 57 7.96 -4.92 5.36
C HIS A 57 7.82 -3.46 5.61
N GLY A 58 6.64 -3.16 6.04
CA GLY A 58 6.32 -1.96 6.61
C GLY A 58 6.69 -0.76 6.05
N GLU A 59 7.46 -0.03 6.68
CA GLU A 59 7.62 1.19 6.35
C GLU A 59 8.44 1.46 5.30
N LYS A 60 9.34 0.78 4.88
CA LYS A 60 10.10 1.11 3.85
C LYS A 60 10.51 0.04 3.09
N PRO A 61 10.37 0.08 1.88
CA PRO A 61 10.79 -0.94 1.03
C PRO A 61 12.24 -0.85 1.05
N HIS A 62 12.85 -1.76 0.87
CA HIS A 62 14.11 -1.81 0.87
C HIS A 62 14.55 -1.64 -0.38
N LYS A 63 15.04 -1.08 -0.90
CA LYS A 63 15.38 -0.84 -2.08
C LYS A 63 15.96 -1.54 -2.64
#